data_bd241852b5ca6389d45915f0dd609642
#
_entry.id   bd241852b5ca6389d45915f0dd609642
#
_cell.length_a   1.000
_cell.length_b   1.000
_cell.length_c   1.000
_cell.angle_alpha   90.00
_cell.angle_beta   90.00
_cell.angle_gamma   90.00
#
_symmetry.space_group_name_H-M   'P 1'
#
loop_
_entity.id
_entity.type
_entity.pdbx_description
1 polymer ?
#
loop_
_entity_poly.entity_id
_entity_poly.type
_entity_poly.pdbx_seq_one_letter_code
_entity_poly.pdbx_strand_id
1 'polypeptide(L)'
;MDLTERLAVVTKLFEAHIKVPFPAGFDLAMLDADLAGCVSTWVVQQGHLDDRRWNILAECEQDLIRAIPESAADSRAYCQRLLDMAVLVLEADSP
;
A
#
# COMPACT_ATOMS: atom_id res chain seq x y z
N MET A 1 -8.13 16.27 0.04
CA MET A 1 -6.89 16.13 0.86
C MET A 1 -5.73 16.69 0.06
N ASP A 2 -4.99 17.63 0.62
CA ASP A 2 -3.82 18.16 -0.07
C ASP A 2 -2.61 17.21 0.07
N LEU A 3 -1.53 17.48 -0.64
CA LEU A 3 -0.36 16.61 -0.65
C LEU A 3 0.29 16.50 0.73
N THR A 4 0.38 17.60 1.46
CA THR A 4 0.98 17.62 2.80
C THR A 4 0.21 16.72 3.77
N GLU A 5 -1.12 16.84 3.76
CA GLU A 5 -1.98 15.97 4.58
C GLU A 5 -1.87 14.52 4.16
N ARG A 6 -1.86 14.26 2.86
CA ARG A 6 -1.76 12.90 2.32
C ARG A 6 -0.44 12.24 2.71
N LEU A 7 0.67 12.99 2.59
CA LEU A 7 1.99 12.50 3.03
C LEU A 7 1.97 12.14 4.52
N ALA A 8 1.37 12.96 5.35
CA ALA A 8 1.29 12.70 6.79
C ALA A 8 0.46 11.44 7.08
N VAL A 9 -0.68 11.29 6.42
CA VAL A 9 -1.56 10.12 6.61
C VAL A 9 -0.86 8.84 6.16
N VAL A 10 -0.27 8.85 4.96
CA VAL A 10 0.41 7.66 4.42
C VAL A 10 1.60 7.28 5.28
N THR A 11 2.38 8.27 5.74
CA THR A 11 3.53 8.01 6.60
C THR A 11 3.11 7.30 7.89
N LYS A 12 2.02 7.76 8.52
CA LYS A 12 1.50 7.12 9.74
C LYS A 12 1.01 5.70 9.48
N LEU A 13 0.30 5.50 8.38
CA LEU A 13 -0.18 4.17 8.01
C LEU A 13 1.00 3.23 7.75
N PHE A 14 2.02 3.71 7.06
CA PHE A 14 3.21 2.93 6.78
C PHE A 14 3.96 2.55 8.06
N GLU A 15 4.18 3.51 8.95
CA GLU A 15 4.85 3.26 10.23
C GLU A 15 4.09 2.24 11.08
N ALA A 16 2.78 2.32 11.10
CA ALA A 16 1.94 1.37 11.81
C ALA A 16 2.01 -0.01 11.16
N HIS A 17 1.99 -0.05 9.81
CA HIS A 17 1.99 -1.31 9.07
C HIS A 17 3.27 -2.12 9.27
N ILE A 18 4.44 -1.48 9.26
CA ILE A 18 5.72 -2.19 9.41
C ILE A 18 5.89 -2.81 10.79
N LYS A 19 5.10 -2.42 11.77
CA LYS A 19 5.12 -2.98 13.12
C LYS A 19 4.17 -4.17 13.29
N VAL A 20 3.32 -4.42 12.32
CA VAL A 20 2.33 -5.51 12.39
C VAL A 20 2.94 -6.77 11.80
N PRO A 21 2.95 -7.90 12.52
CA PRO A 21 3.47 -9.14 11.95
C PRO A 21 2.56 -9.68 10.87
N PHE A 22 3.11 -10.49 9.97
CA PHE A 22 2.32 -11.19 8.97
C PHE A 22 1.28 -12.10 9.67
N PRO A 23 0.03 -12.11 9.16
CA PRO A 23 -0.95 -13.08 9.65
C PRO A 23 -0.49 -14.51 9.38
N ALA A 24 -0.92 -15.44 10.22
CA ALA A 24 -0.64 -16.86 9.99
C ALA A 24 -1.18 -17.29 8.62
N GLY A 25 -0.35 -17.97 7.84
CA GLY A 25 -0.74 -18.43 6.50
C GLY A 25 -0.80 -17.35 5.43
N PHE A 26 -0.28 -16.15 5.72
CA PHE A 26 -0.28 -15.06 4.74
C PHE A 26 0.62 -15.41 3.55
N ASP A 27 0.05 -15.38 2.35
CA ASP A 27 0.73 -15.81 1.13
C ASP A 27 1.02 -14.66 0.15
N LEU A 28 0.79 -13.41 0.55
CA LEU A 28 1.01 -12.23 -0.28
C LEU A 28 2.24 -11.43 0.12
N ALA A 29 3.27 -12.13 0.65
CA ALA A 29 4.48 -11.46 1.13
C ALA A 29 5.22 -10.69 0.03
N MET A 30 5.26 -11.22 -1.19
CA MET A 30 5.90 -10.53 -2.32
C MET A 30 5.14 -9.27 -2.71
N LEU A 31 3.81 -9.35 -2.74
CA LEU A 31 2.96 -8.20 -3.01
C LEU A 31 3.17 -7.13 -1.94
N ASP A 32 3.20 -7.53 -0.66
CA ASP A 32 3.44 -6.63 0.47
C ASP A 32 4.78 -5.91 0.31
N ALA A 33 5.84 -6.65 -0.01
CA ALA A 33 7.17 -6.09 -0.20
C ALA A 33 7.21 -5.07 -1.35
N ASP A 34 6.59 -5.41 -2.48
CA ASP A 34 6.54 -4.53 -3.65
C ASP A 34 5.75 -3.25 -3.33
N LEU A 35 4.60 -3.40 -2.70
CA LEU A 35 3.75 -2.27 -2.33
C LEU A 35 4.46 -1.37 -1.31
N ALA A 36 5.03 -1.96 -0.26
CA ALA A 36 5.73 -1.22 0.77
C ALA A 36 6.91 -0.45 0.20
N GLY A 37 7.65 -1.05 -0.74
CA GLY A 37 8.74 -0.39 -1.45
C GLY A 37 8.27 0.82 -2.24
N CYS A 38 7.15 0.70 -2.94
CA CYS A 38 6.56 1.82 -3.69
C CYS A 38 6.09 2.94 -2.76
N VAL A 39 5.41 2.59 -1.68
CA VAL A 39 4.91 3.58 -0.70
C VAL A 39 6.08 4.30 -0.04
N SER A 40 7.10 3.57 0.37
CA SER A 40 8.31 4.14 0.97
C SER A 40 8.98 5.13 0.01
N THR A 41 9.13 4.75 -1.25
CA THR A 41 9.72 5.61 -2.28
C THR A 41 8.90 6.88 -2.45
N TRP A 42 7.58 6.77 -2.51
CA TRP A 42 6.69 7.91 -2.64
C TRP A 42 6.86 8.90 -1.48
N VAL A 43 6.96 8.38 -0.25
CA VAL A 43 7.17 9.21 0.94
C VAL A 43 8.53 9.91 0.88
N VAL A 44 9.59 9.18 0.58
CA VAL A 44 10.95 9.73 0.48
C VAL A 44 11.04 10.78 -0.61
N GLN A 45 10.36 10.57 -1.73
CA GLN A 45 10.34 11.49 -2.86
C GLN A 45 9.31 12.62 -2.69
N GLN A 46 8.73 12.75 -1.52
CA GLN A 46 7.79 13.81 -1.16
C GLN A 46 6.56 13.85 -2.08
N GLY A 47 6.03 12.69 -2.38
CA GLY A 47 4.80 12.57 -3.13
C GLY A 47 4.97 12.36 -4.62
N HIS A 48 6.15 11.90 -5.04
CA HIS A 48 6.42 11.59 -6.43
C HIS A 48 6.78 10.11 -6.60
N LEU A 49 6.27 9.51 -7.68
CA LEU A 49 6.52 8.12 -8.00
C LEU A 49 6.74 8.01 -9.51
N ASP A 50 7.80 7.31 -9.92
CA ASP A 50 8.05 7.10 -11.35
C ASP A 50 7.01 6.17 -11.96
N ASP A 51 6.92 6.16 -13.30
CA ASP A 51 5.91 5.38 -14.02
C ASP A 51 6.00 3.89 -13.73
N ARG A 52 7.20 3.35 -13.63
CA ARG A 52 7.39 1.92 -13.35
C ARG A 52 6.82 1.54 -12.00
N ARG A 53 7.14 2.31 -10.95
CA ARG A 53 6.65 2.05 -9.60
C ARG A 53 5.16 2.32 -9.50
N TRP A 54 4.67 3.35 -10.18
CA TRP A 54 3.24 3.61 -10.23
C TRP A 54 2.48 2.41 -10.79
N ASN A 55 2.99 1.82 -11.88
CA ASN A 55 2.37 0.65 -12.49
C ASN A 55 2.41 -0.58 -11.57
N ILE A 56 3.54 -0.79 -10.88
CA ILE A 56 3.66 -1.88 -9.90
C ILE A 56 2.62 -1.71 -8.80
N LEU A 57 2.50 -0.50 -8.27
CA LEU A 57 1.54 -0.20 -7.20
C LEU A 57 0.09 -0.39 -7.67
N ALA A 58 -0.21 0.03 -8.90
CA ALA A 58 -1.53 -0.15 -9.49
C ALA A 58 -1.89 -1.63 -9.64
N GLU A 59 -0.93 -2.48 -10.04
CA GLU A 59 -1.14 -3.92 -10.09
C GLU A 59 -1.39 -4.51 -8.71
N CYS A 60 -0.62 -4.07 -7.70
CA CYS A 60 -0.83 -4.48 -6.32
C CYS A 60 -2.23 -4.13 -5.84
N GLU A 61 -2.71 -2.94 -6.16
CA GLU A 61 -4.06 -2.50 -5.83
C GLU A 61 -5.11 -3.47 -6.40
N GLN A 62 -4.99 -3.80 -7.68
CA GLN A 62 -5.94 -4.71 -8.33
C GLN A 62 -5.90 -6.12 -7.72
N ASP A 63 -4.70 -6.60 -7.42
CA ASP A 63 -4.53 -7.91 -6.80
C ASP A 63 -5.17 -7.95 -5.40
N LEU A 64 -5.01 -6.87 -4.62
CA LEU A 64 -5.63 -6.78 -3.29
C LEU A 64 -7.15 -6.71 -3.36
N ILE A 65 -7.69 -5.95 -4.31
CA ILE A 65 -9.14 -5.87 -4.51
C ILE A 65 -9.72 -7.25 -4.78
N ARG A 66 -9.02 -8.09 -5.54
CA ARG A 66 -9.45 -9.46 -5.81
C ARG A 66 -9.27 -10.39 -4.61
N ALA A 67 -8.18 -10.21 -3.86
CA ALA A 67 -7.81 -11.11 -2.77
C ALA A 67 -8.62 -10.89 -1.48
N ILE A 68 -8.97 -9.66 -1.17
CA ILE A 68 -9.61 -9.31 0.11
C ILE A 68 -10.90 -10.09 0.37
N PRO A 69 -11.85 -10.20 -0.59
CA PRO A 69 -13.09 -10.94 -0.32
C PRO A 69 -12.88 -12.42 -0.01
N GLU A 70 -11.78 -13.00 -0.47
CA GLU A 70 -11.48 -14.43 -0.30
C GLU A 70 -10.53 -14.70 0.86
N SER A 71 -10.08 -13.65 1.56
CA SER A 71 -9.10 -13.79 2.64
C SER A 71 -9.77 -14.13 3.96
N ALA A 72 -9.03 -14.84 4.83
CA ALA A 72 -9.43 -15.03 6.21
C ALA A 72 -9.46 -13.67 6.94
N ALA A 73 -10.20 -13.59 8.04
CA ALA A 73 -10.43 -12.32 8.74
C ALA A 73 -9.14 -11.58 9.10
N ASP A 74 -8.14 -12.29 9.64
CA ASP A 74 -6.86 -11.67 10.04
C ASP A 74 -6.10 -11.13 8.83
N SER A 75 -6.07 -11.90 7.74
CA SER A 75 -5.42 -11.50 6.48
C SER A 75 -6.18 -10.36 5.81
N ARG A 76 -7.50 -10.34 5.95
CA ARG A 76 -8.35 -9.29 5.37
C ARG A 76 -8.01 -7.91 5.94
N ALA A 77 -7.88 -7.81 7.26
CA ALA A 77 -7.50 -6.56 7.90
C ALA A 77 -6.11 -6.09 7.47
N TYR A 78 -5.18 -7.02 7.36
CA TYR A 78 -3.82 -6.74 6.90
C TYR A 78 -3.81 -6.24 5.46
N CYS A 79 -4.53 -6.93 4.57
CA CYS A 79 -4.63 -6.53 3.17
C CYS A 79 -5.36 -5.21 2.99
N GLN A 80 -6.34 -4.91 3.84
CA GLN A 80 -7.05 -3.65 3.77
C GLN A 80 -6.14 -2.46 4.07
N ARG A 81 -5.22 -2.60 5.03
CA ARG A 81 -4.23 -1.55 5.30
C ARG A 81 -3.32 -1.31 4.10
N LEU A 82 -2.88 -2.40 3.45
CA LEU A 82 -2.07 -2.28 2.23
C LEU A 82 -2.85 -1.56 1.14
N LEU A 83 -4.10 -1.93 0.94
CA LEU A 83 -4.96 -1.32 -0.06
C LEU A 83 -5.18 0.17 0.21
N ASP A 84 -5.42 0.53 1.46
CA ASP A 84 -5.64 1.92 1.85
C ASP A 84 -4.43 2.80 1.50
N MET A 85 -3.22 2.29 1.76
CA MET A 85 -1.99 3.00 1.40
C MET A 85 -1.85 3.15 -0.12
N ALA A 86 -2.11 2.07 -0.85
CA ALA A 86 -2.00 2.08 -2.31
C ALA A 86 -2.97 3.10 -2.93
N VAL A 87 -4.20 3.11 -2.47
CA VAL A 87 -5.23 4.03 -2.98
C VAL A 87 -4.81 5.49 -2.73
N LEU A 88 -4.35 5.79 -1.53
CA LEU A 88 -3.93 7.16 -1.19
C LEU A 88 -2.78 7.64 -2.06
N VAL A 89 -1.79 6.77 -2.31
CA VAL A 89 -0.64 7.12 -3.14
C VAL A 89 -1.05 7.27 -4.61
N LEU A 90 -1.82 6.31 -5.12
CA LEU A 90 -2.24 6.31 -6.53
C LEU A 90 -3.14 7.51 -6.87
N GLU A 91 -4.04 7.88 -5.97
CA GLU A 91 -4.89 9.05 -6.16
C GLU A 91 -4.11 10.36 -6.18
N ALA A 92 -3.01 10.42 -5.42
CA ALA A 92 -2.19 11.63 -5.37
C ALA A 92 -1.34 11.80 -6.63
N ASP A 93 -0.88 10.68 -7.21
CA ASP A 93 0.06 10.66 -8.33
C ASP A 93 -0.60 10.11 -9.60
N SER A 94 -1.89 10.35 -9.74
CA SER A 94 -2.65 9.92 -10.92
C SER A 94 -2.18 10.65 -12.17
N PRO A 95 -1.89 9.93 -13.27
CA PRO A 95 -1.47 10.56 -14.52
C PRO A 95 -2.58 11.36 -15.18
#